data_e7202e6c75926dd46d4a2695ec59e5e7
#
_entry.id   e7202e6c75926dd46d4a2695ec59e5e7
#
_cell.length_a   1.000
_cell.length_b   1.000
_cell.length_c   1.000
_cell.angle_alpha   90.00
_cell.angle_beta   90.00
_cell.angle_gamma   90.00
#
_symmetry.space_group_name_H-M   'P 1'
#
loop_
_entity.id
_entity.type
_entity.pdbx_description
1 polymer ?
#
loop_
_entity_poly.entity_id
_entity_poly.type
_entity_poly.pdbx_seq_one_letter_code
_entity_poly.pdbx_strand_id
1 'polypeptide(L)'
;MLMITGYVSLFGSLASVSRLVWAFARDGGLPFSKFFVYVDPKLKMPTRALGLVVMIVFLLSFVQLGSTAAFSAMISLSTLALYASYTLPIIFWTIHKLRGLPIKYGPWHMGRMGIFVNLFAIAWGIYSCTFLPFPASIPVDAKSLNWAGPIFGFVMLLALMDWFISGRKRFVAPGTYHAFRSATIRLDADIYRFFRACIRRRLIQENRKIISPPRCVWGRL
;
A
#
# COMPACT_ATOMS: atom_id res chain seq x y z
N MET A 1 11.48 -32.73 -8.45
CA MET A 1 11.70 -31.32 -8.79
C MET A 1 10.52 -30.43 -8.40
N LEU A 2 9.28 -30.67 -8.88
CA LEU A 2 8.10 -29.84 -8.58
C LEU A 2 7.82 -29.66 -7.08
N MET A 3 7.95 -30.71 -6.27
CA MET A 3 7.73 -30.62 -4.81
C MET A 3 8.72 -29.70 -4.11
N ILE A 4 9.99 -29.75 -4.49
CA ILE A 4 11.04 -28.90 -3.90
C ILE A 4 10.81 -27.45 -4.27
N THR A 5 10.51 -27.18 -5.55
CA THR A 5 10.22 -25.81 -6.03
C THR A 5 8.99 -25.23 -5.35
N GLY A 6 7.92 -26.04 -5.17
CA GLY A 6 6.72 -25.64 -4.43
C GLY A 6 7.03 -25.31 -2.97
N TYR A 7 7.86 -26.09 -2.32
CA TYR A 7 8.23 -25.87 -0.92
C TYR A 7 9.03 -24.57 -0.74
N VAL A 8 10.01 -24.31 -1.60
CA VAL A 8 10.78 -23.05 -1.58
C VAL A 8 9.88 -21.84 -1.85
N SER A 9 8.93 -21.96 -2.77
CA SER A 9 7.96 -20.90 -3.10
C SER A 9 7.08 -20.52 -1.91
N LEU A 10 6.74 -21.45 -1.03
CA LEU A 10 5.94 -21.18 0.17
C LEU A 10 6.63 -20.17 1.10
N PHE A 11 7.95 -20.30 1.32
CA PHE A 11 8.69 -19.35 2.16
C PHE A 11 8.67 -17.93 1.58
N GLY A 12 8.87 -17.81 0.26
CA GLY A 12 8.79 -16.53 -0.43
C GLY A 12 7.40 -15.90 -0.33
N SER A 13 6.35 -16.70 -0.50
CA SER A 13 4.96 -16.25 -0.38
C SER A 13 4.61 -15.79 1.03
N LEU A 14 4.98 -16.56 2.06
CA LEU A 14 4.76 -16.18 3.47
C LEU A 14 5.49 -14.88 3.83
N ALA A 15 6.74 -14.72 3.40
CA ALA A 15 7.50 -13.51 3.63
C ALA A 15 6.87 -12.29 2.93
N SER A 16 6.40 -12.45 1.70
CA SER A 16 5.73 -11.40 0.93
C SER A 16 4.40 -10.98 1.57
N VAL A 17 3.54 -11.95 1.88
CA VAL A 17 2.22 -11.68 2.47
C VAL A 17 2.34 -11.06 3.86
N SER A 18 3.27 -11.52 4.70
CA SER A 18 3.49 -10.93 6.04
C SER A 18 3.90 -9.47 5.97
N ARG A 19 4.75 -9.10 5.00
CA ARG A 19 5.14 -7.70 4.76
C ARG A 19 3.98 -6.85 4.24
N LEU A 20 3.14 -7.43 3.37
CA LEU A 20 1.94 -6.75 2.86
C LEU A 20 0.95 -6.47 3.99
N VAL A 21 0.67 -7.45 4.85
CA VAL A 21 -0.18 -7.30 6.04
C VAL A 21 0.38 -6.24 6.99
N TRP A 22 1.69 -6.25 7.22
CA TRP A 22 2.34 -5.24 8.05
C TRP A 22 2.23 -3.83 7.45
N ALA A 23 2.47 -3.68 6.14
CA ALA A 23 2.34 -2.40 5.46
C ALA A 23 0.91 -1.85 5.53
N PHE A 24 -0.08 -2.71 5.31
CA PHE A 24 -1.49 -2.35 5.41
C PHE A 24 -1.91 -1.98 6.85
N ALA A 25 -1.37 -2.69 7.85
CA ALA A 25 -1.56 -2.34 9.26
C ALA A 25 -0.92 -0.98 9.59
N ARG A 26 0.29 -0.69 9.07
CA ARG A 26 0.97 0.58 9.27
C ARG A 26 0.15 1.77 8.74
N ASP A 27 -0.53 1.58 7.62
CA ASP A 27 -1.36 2.61 7.00
C ASP A 27 -2.76 2.70 7.62
N GLY A 28 -3.00 1.99 8.73
CA GLY A 28 -4.25 2.03 9.49
C GLY A 28 -5.41 1.26 8.86
N GLY A 29 -5.15 0.43 7.83
CA GLY A 29 -6.17 -0.32 7.10
C GLY A 29 -6.76 -1.52 7.87
N LEU A 30 -6.04 -2.05 8.87
CA LEU A 30 -6.52 -3.18 9.67
C LEU A 30 -7.15 -2.73 11.00
N PRO A 31 -8.18 -3.43 11.49
CA PRO A 31 -8.57 -3.34 12.89
C PRO A 31 -7.39 -3.80 13.76
N PHE A 32 -7.20 -3.14 14.92
CA PHE A 32 -6.05 -3.39 15.82
C PHE A 32 -4.67 -3.14 15.17
N SER A 33 -4.58 -2.20 14.23
CA SER A 33 -3.36 -1.89 13.46
C SER A 33 -2.14 -1.66 14.35
N LYS A 34 -2.27 -1.02 15.52
CA LYS A 34 -1.18 -0.79 16.50
C LYS A 34 -0.51 -2.09 16.97
N PHE A 35 -1.27 -3.19 17.03
CA PHE A 35 -0.74 -4.50 17.45
C PHE A 35 0.10 -5.14 16.33
N PHE A 36 -0.32 -5.03 15.07
CA PHE A 36 0.32 -5.67 13.93
C PHE A 36 1.50 -4.88 13.35
N VAL A 37 1.60 -3.59 13.66
CA VAL A 37 2.74 -2.73 13.24
C VAL A 37 4.05 -3.07 13.95
N TYR A 38 3.99 -3.80 15.08
CA TYR A 38 5.18 -4.14 15.84
C TYR A 38 6.16 -5.01 15.04
N VAL A 39 7.40 -4.56 14.97
CA VAL A 39 8.53 -5.27 14.36
C VAL A 39 9.48 -5.70 15.47
N ASP A 40 9.87 -6.97 15.49
CA ASP A 40 10.83 -7.47 16.47
C ASP A 40 12.22 -6.86 16.19
N PRO A 41 12.84 -6.19 17.18
CA PRO A 41 14.15 -5.56 17.00
C PRO A 41 15.28 -6.56 16.76
N LYS A 42 15.17 -7.81 17.25
CA LYS A 42 16.17 -8.86 17.06
C LYS A 42 16.08 -9.50 15.68
N LEU A 43 14.88 -9.88 15.26
CA LEU A 43 14.65 -10.59 14.00
C LEU A 43 14.47 -9.62 12.82
N LYS A 44 14.21 -8.32 13.06
CA LYS A 44 13.88 -7.30 12.05
C LYS A 44 12.73 -7.72 11.14
N MET A 45 11.80 -8.53 11.67
CA MET A 45 10.65 -9.08 10.97
C MET A 45 9.35 -8.74 11.70
N PRO A 46 8.23 -8.56 10.98
CA PRO A 46 6.91 -8.34 11.59
C PRO A 46 6.33 -9.68 12.07
N THR A 47 6.83 -10.19 13.21
CA THR A 47 6.45 -11.50 13.75
C THR A 47 4.97 -11.64 14.02
N ARG A 48 4.31 -10.56 14.48
CA ARG A 48 2.86 -10.58 14.75
C ARG A 48 2.02 -10.66 13.47
N ALA A 49 2.44 -9.96 12.41
CA ALA A 49 1.79 -10.07 11.11
C ALA A 49 2.00 -11.46 10.48
N LEU A 50 3.20 -12.02 10.63
CA LEU A 50 3.49 -13.40 10.21
C LEU A 50 2.63 -14.40 10.99
N GLY A 51 2.51 -14.25 12.31
CA GLY A 51 1.65 -15.10 13.16
C GLY A 51 0.18 -15.07 12.72
N LEU A 52 -0.36 -13.90 12.36
CA LEU A 52 -1.71 -13.77 11.81
C LEU A 52 -1.86 -14.58 10.51
N VAL A 53 -0.92 -14.44 9.58
CA VAL A 53 -0.96 -15.17 8.30
C VAL A 53 -0.93 -16.68 8.52
N VAL A 54 0.00 -17.16 9.36
CA VAL A 54 0.13 -18.60 9.69
C VAL A 54 -1.15 -19.11 10.36
N MET A 55 -1.73 -18.36 11.28
CA MET A 55 -3.00 -18.72 11.94
C MET A 55 -4.14 -18.86 10.92
N ILE A 56 -4.28 -17.91 9.99
CA ILE A 56 -5.32 -17.99 8.96
C ILE A 56 -5.10 -19.21 8.06
N VAL A 57 -3.86 -19.43 7.59
CA VAL A 57 -3.53 -20.59 6.74
C VAL A 57 -3.84 -21.92 7.48
N PHE A 58 -3.51 -22.00 8.77
CA PHE A 58 -3.79 -23.16 9.60
C PHE A 58 -5.31 -23.42 9.71
N LEU A 59 -6.11 -22.40 9.98
CA LEU A 59 -7.58 -22.52 10.03
C LEU A 59 -8.17 -22.96 8.68
N LEU A 60 -7.67 -22.39 7.57
CA LEU A 60 -8.10 -22.77 6.22
C LEU A 60 -7.73 -24.23 5.87
N SER A 61 -6.63 -24.73 6.41
CA SER A 61 -6.22 -26.13 6.21
C SER A 61 -7.24 -27.13 6.79
N PHE A 62 -7.90 -26.80 7.90
CA PHE A 62 -8.98 -27.66 8.43
C PHE A 62 -10.22 -27.69 7.51
N VAL A 63 -10.55 -26.56 6.89
CA VAL A 63 -11.67 -26.50 5.94
C VAL A 63 -11.41 -27.41 4.74
N GLN A 64 -10.15 -27.50 4.28
CA GLN A 64 -9.75 -28.37 3.18
C GLN A 64 -9.94 -29.86 3.50
N LEU A 65 -9.68 -30.27 4.75
CA LEU A 65 -9.89 -31.67 5.18
C LEU A 65 -11.37 -32.07 5.13
N GLY A 66 -12.29 -31.12 5.28
CA GLY A 66 -13.72 -31.38 5.31
C GLY A 66 -14.40 -31.48 3.93
N SER A 67 -13.88 -30.81 2.89
CA SER A 67 -14.55 -30.74 1.58
C SER A 67 -13.61 -30.38 0.43
N THR A 68 -13.61 -31.20 -0.63
CA THR A 68 -12.89 -30.94 -1.88
C THR A 68 -13.48 -29.74 -2.64
N ALA A 69 -14.79 -29.52 -2.55
CA ALA A 69 -15.46 -28.37 -3.13
C ALA A 69 -15.00 -27.06 -2.48
N ALA A 70 -14.78 -27.04 -1.16
CA ALA A 70 -14.24 -25.88 -0.46
C ALA A 70 -12.80 -25.55 -0.93
N PHE A 71 -11.98 -26.55 -1.18
CA PHE A 71 -10.63 -26.36 -1.72
C PHE A 71 -10.65 -25.69 -3.11
N SER A 72 -11.47 -26.21 -4.02
CA SER A 72 -11.64 -25.63 -5.35
C SER A 72 -12.15 -24.18 -5.28
N ALA A 73 -13.09 -23.91 -4.38
CA ALA A 73 -13.59 -22.56 -4.14
C ALA A 73 -12.50 -21.60 -3.63
N MET A 74 -11.59 -22.05 -2.75
CA MET A 74 -10.46 -21.23 -2.26
C MET A 74 -9.46 -20.88 -3.38
N ILE A 75 -9.14 -21.84 -4.26
CA ILE A 75 -8.27 -21.61 -5.42
C ILE A 75 -8.91 -20.59 -6.35
N SER A 76 -10.18 -20.78 -6.69
CA SER A 76 -10.93 -19.87 -7.56
C SER A 76 -11.06 -18.48 -6.94
N LEU A 77 -11.32 -18.40 -5.62
CA LEU A 77 -11.41 -17.13 -4.88
C LEU A 77 -10.09 -16.37 -4.91
N SER A 78 -8.96 -17.04 -4.66
CA SER A 78 -7.65 -16.40 -4.67
C SER A 78 -7.29 -15.86 -6.05
N THR A 79 -7.58 -16.61 -7.10
CA THR A 79 -7.37 -16.20 -8.49
C THR A 79 -8.27 -15.02 -8.86
N LEU A 80 -9.56 -15.08 -8.51
CA LEU A 80 -10.52 -14.00 -8.73
C LEU A 80 -10.09 -12.70 -8.04
N ALA A 81 -9.68 -12.79 -6.78
CA ALA A 81 -9.19 -11.64 -6.00
C ALA A 81 -7.92 -11.04 -6.63
N LEU A 82 -7.02 -11.88 -7.13
CA LEU A 82 -5.79 -11.44 -7.82
C LEU A 82 -6.13 -10.66 -9.10
N TYR A 83 -6.97 -11.19 -9.98
CA TYR A 83 -7.39 -10.50 -11.20
C TYR A 83 -8.10 -9.19 -10.89
N ALA A 84 -9.02 -9.17 -9.92
CA ALA A 84 -9.71 -7.95 -9.50
C ALA A 84 -8.71 -6.89 -8.98
N SER A 85 -7.76 -7.31 -8.15
CA SER A 85 -6.73 -6.45 -7.57
C SER A 85 -5.81 -5.81 -8.63
N TYR A 86 -5.48 -6.52 -9.69
CA TYR A 86 -4.66 -5.98 -10.78
C TYR A 86 -5.47 -5.16 -11.79
N THR A 87 -6.69 -5.54 -12.05
CA THR A 87 -7.54 -4.84 -13.03
C THR A 87 -7.94 -3.44 -12.56
N LEU A 88 -8.24 -3.27 -11.27
CA LEU A 88 -8.65 -1.98 -10.71
C LEU A 88 -7.61 -0.86 -10.92
N PRO A 89 -6.33 -1.01 -10.58
CA PRO A 89 -5.32 0.01 -10.83
C PRO A 89 -5.16 0.34 -12.31
N ILE A 90 -5.25 -0.66 -13.19
CA ILE A 90 -5.15 -0.44 -14.65
C ILE A 90 -6.33 0.39 -15.15
N ILE A 91 -7.56 0.15 -14.66
CA ILE A 91 -8.72 0.95 -14.96
C ILE A 91 -8.51 2.41 -14.53
N PHE A 92 -8.14 2.65 -13.28
CA PHE A 92 -7.91 4.00 -12.76
C PHE A 92 -6.78 4.72 -13.51
N TRP A 93 -5.69 4.02 -13.80
CA TRP A 93 -4.59 4.56 -14.59
C TRP A 93 -5.02 4.94 -16.00
N THR A 94 -5.83 4.10 -16.65
CA THR A 94 -6.34 4.35 -18.00
C THR A 94 -7.29 5.54 -18.01
N ILE A 95 -8.19 5.65 -17.04
CA ILE A 95 -9.09 6.81 -16.87
C ILE A 95 -8.28 8.08 -16.65
N HIS A 96 -7.26 8.03 -15.79
CA HIS A 96 -6.39 9.17 -15.50
C HIS A 96 -5.67 9.66 -16.76
N LYS A 97 -5.19 8.72 -17.60
CA LYS A 97 -4.53 9.02 -18.88
C LYS A 97 -5.49 9.60 -19.90
N LEU A 98 -6.72 9.08 -19.97
CA LEU A 98 -7.76 9.59 -20.88
C LEU A 98 -8.24 11.01 -20.50
N ARG A 99 -8.20 11.37 -19.21
CA ARG A 99 -8.52 12.72 -18.72
C ARG A 99 -7.44 13.75 -19.01
N GLY A 100 -6.31 13.38 -19.63
CA GLY A 100 -5.23 14.30 -19.99
C GLY A 100 -4.46 14.88 -18.80
N LEU A 101 -4.58 14.30 -17.61
CA LEU A 101 -3.88 14.78 -16.42
C LEU A 101 -2.38 14.53 -16.55
N PRO A 102 -1.51 15.44 -16.06
CA PRO A 102 -0.07 15.30 -16.16
C PRO A 102 0.43 14.07 -15.39
N ILE A 103 1.01 13.13 -16.11
CA ILE A 103 1.55 11.88 -15.57
C ILE A 103 3.06 11.96 -15.62
N LYS A 104 3.73 11.75 -14.50
CA LYS A 104 5.19 11.55 -14.48
C LYS A 104 5.49 10.12 -14.93
N TYR A 105 5.89 9.99 -16.18
CA TYR A 105 6.36 8.71 -16.71
C TYR A 105 7.76 8.38 -16.18
N GLY A 106 8.02 7.08 -16.05
CA GLY A 106 9.38 6.58 -15.83
C GLY A 106 10.28 6.76 -17.06
N PRO A 107 11.55 6.29 -16.97
CA PRO A 107 12.49 6.37 -18.09
C PRO A 107 12.00 5.63 -19.34
N TRP A 108 11.19 4.61 -19.18
CA TRP A 108 10.59 3.82 -20.25
C TRP A 108 9.07 3.95 -20.27
N HIS A 109 8.49 4.20 -21.45
CA HIS A 109 7.04 4.31 -21.62
C HIS A 109 6.63 3.88 -23.03
N MET A 110 5.50 3.19 -23.15
CA MET A 110 4.97 2.67 -24.41
C MET A 110 4.24 3.72 -25.26
N GLY A 111 4.20 4.98 -24.87
CA GLY A 111 3.50 6.04 -25.61
C GLY A 111 2.02 5.76 -25.82
N ARG A 112 1.57 5.92 -27.09
CA ARG A 112 0.15 5.69 -27.47
C ARG A 112 -0.26 4.22 -27.42
N MET A 113 0.66 3.29 -27.73
CA MET A 113 0.38 1.85 -27.69
C MET A 113 0.01 1.36 -26.26
N GLY A 114 0.47 2.03 -25.23
CA GLY A 114 0.12 1.69 -23.86
C GLY A 114 -1.37 1.76 -23.54
N ILE A 115 -2.17 2.55 -24.26
CA ILE A 115 -3.64 2.60 -24.10
C ILE A 115 -4.27 1.31 -24.61
N PHE A 116 -3.85 0.83 -25.80
CA PHE A 116 -4.37 -0.41 -26.38
C PHE A 116 -4.06 -1.62 -25.51
N VAL A 117 -2.83 -1.69 -24.98
CA VAL A 117 -2.41 -2.76 -24.07
C VAL A 117 -3.23 -2.73 -22.78
N ASN A 118 -3.45 -1.55 -22.20
CA ASN A 118 -4.27 -1.41 -20.99
C ASN A 118 -5.73 -1.80 -21.26
N LEU A 119 -6.30 -1.39 -22.41
CA LEU A 119 -7.67 -1.74 -22.76
C LEU A 119 -7.85 -3.25 -22.93
N PHE A 120 -6.89 -3.91 -23.59
CA PHE A 120 -6.86 -5.37 -23.71
C PHE A 120 -6.73 -6.05 -22.35
N ALA A 121 -5.86 -5.55 -21.47
CA ALA A 121 -5.69 -6.08 -20.11
C ALA A 121 -6.96 -5.93 -19.26
N ILE A 122 -7.68 -4.79 -19.39
CA ILE A 122 -8.97 -4.57 -18.73
C ILE A 122 -10.02 -5.54 -19.24
N ALA A 123 -10.13 -5.68 -20.58
CA ALA A 123 -11.09 -6.62 -21.19
C ALA A 123 -10.84 -8.06 -20.75
N TRP A 124 -9.56 -8.49 -20.75
CA TRP A 124 -9.17 -9.80 -20.25
C TRP A 124 -9.44 -9.98 -18.75
N GLY A 125 -9.14 -8.97 -17.94
CA GLY A 125 -9.42 -9.00 -16.50
C GLY A 125 -10.92 -9.11 -16.19
N ILE A 126 -11.77 -8.35 -16.88
CA ILE A 126 -13.24 -8.42 -16.73
C ILE A 126 -13.74 -9.80 -17.19
N TYR A 127 -13.26 -10.28 -18.33
CA TYR A 127 -13.60 -11.62 -18.84
C TYR A 127 -13.26 -12.69 -17.79
N SER A 128 -12.03 -12.69 -17.28
CA SER A 128 -11.59 -13.65 -16.28
C SER A 128 -12.40 -13.58 -14.98
N CYS A 129 -12.67 -12.37 -14.47
CA CYS A 129 -13.49 -12.17 -13.27
C CYS A 129 -14.93 -12.64 -13.44
N THR A 130 -15.48 -12.57 -14.66
CA THR A 130 -16.85 -12.99 -14.95
C THR A 130 -16.97 -14.50 -15.09
N PHE A 131 -16.02 -15.14 -15.79
CA PHE A 131 -16.11 -16.58 -16.10
C PHE A 131 -15.53 -17.50 -15.02
N LEU A 132 -14.58 -17.01 -14.21
CA LEU A 132 -13.97 -17.81 -13.16
C LEU A 132 -14.95 -18.35 -12.09
N PRO A 133 -16.00 -17.62 -11.67
CA PRO A 133 -17.00 -18.10 -10.73
C PRO A 133 -17.99 -19.11 -11.29
N PHE A 134 -18.00 -19.37 -12.63
CA PHE A 134 -18.95 -20.32 -13.20
C PHE A 134 -18.67 -21.75 -12.75
N PRO A 135 -19.72 -22.58 -12.57
CA PRO A 135 -19.57 -23.97 -12.20
C PRO A 135 -18.93 -24.78 -13.32
N ALA A 136 -18.14 -25.79 -12.95
CA ALA A 136 -17.40 -26.63 -13.90
C ALA A 136 -18.28 -27.70 -14.57
N SER A 137 -19.50 -27.99 -14.04
CA SER A 137 -20.38 -29.06 -14.52
C SER A 137 -21.85 -28.66 -14.54
N ILE A 138 -22.60 -29.21 -15.47
CA ILE A 138 -24.05 -29.07 -15.61
C ILE A 138 -24.66 -30.51 -15.46
N PRO A 139 -25.68 -30.72 -14.60
CA PRO A 139 -26.50 -29.76 -13.85
C PRO A 139 -25.79 -29.16 -12.61
N VAL A 140 -26.19 -27.92 -12.24
CA VAL A 140 -25.58 -27.21 -11.13
C VAL A 140 -26.22 -27.66 -9.83
N ASP A 141 -25.52 -28.48 -9.09
CA ASP A 141 -25.89 -28.87 -7.73
C ASP A 141 -25.14 -28.02 -6.70
N ALA A 142 -25.64 -27.97 -5.47
CA ALA A 142 -24.97 -27.27 -4.36
C ALA A 142 -23.51 -27.75 -4.12
N LYS A 143 -23.19 -28.97 -4.53
CA LYS A 143 -21.83 -29.56 -4.45
C LYS A 143 -20.93 -29.15 -5.62
N SER A 144 -21.52 -28.87 -6.80
CA SER A 144 -20.79 -28.48 -8.03
C SER A 144 -20.71 -26.96 -8.20
N LEU A 145 -21.46 -26.19 -7.41
CA LEU A 145 -21.47 -24.74 -7.44
C LEU A 145 -20.09 -24.22 -6.99
N ASN A 146 -19.52 -23.31 -7.79
CA ASN A 146 -18.30 -22.61 -7.41
C ASN A 146 -18.64 -21.47 -6.42
N TRP A 147 -18.44 -21.72 -5.13
CA TRP A 147 -18.74 -20.75 -4.06
C TRP A 147 -17.79 -19.54 -4.04
N ALA A 148 -16.79 -19.48 -4.91
CA ALA A 148 -15.85 -18.36 -4.96
C ALA A 148 -16.52 -17.02 -5.24
N GLY A 149 -17.50 -16.96 -6.15
CA GLY A 149 -18.24 -15.73 -6.48
C GLY A 149 -19.00 -15.15 -5.29
N PRO A 150 -19.91 -15.92 -4.65
CA PRO A 150 -20.62 -15.46 -3.45
C PRO A 150 -19.69 -15.07 -2.29
N ILE A 151 -18.64 -15.83 -2.04
CA ILE A 151 -17.67 -15.52 -0.98
C ILE A 151 -16.93 -14.21 -1.29
N PHE A 152 -16.48 -14.02 -2.53
CA PHE A 152 -15.82 -12.78 -2.96
C PHE A 152 -16.74 -11.57 -2.80
N GLY A 153 -18.00 -11.69 -3.24
CA GLY A 153 -19.02 -10.65 -3.08
C GLY A 153 -19.25 -10.30 -1.61
N PHE A 154 -19.34 -11.30 -0.74
CA PHE A 154 -19.51 -11.11 0.70
C PHE A 154 -18.31 -10.37 1.34
N VAL A 155 -17.09 -10.78 1.00
CA VAL A 155 -15.86 -10.13 1.49
C VAL A 155 -15.80 -8.68 1.01
N MET A 156 -16.16 -8.41 -0.24
CA MET A 156 -16.19 -7.05 -0.78
C MET A 156 -17.24 -6.18 -0.07
N LEU A 157 -18.40 -6.73 0.24
CA LEU A 157 -19.43 -6.03 1.01
C LEU A 157 -18.94 -5.70 2.43
N LEU A 158 -18.32 -6.65 3.11
CA LEU A 158 -17.72 -6.40 4.44
C LEU A 158 -16.64 -5.33 4.38
N ALA A 159 -15.77 -5.35 3.37
CA ALA A 159 -14.74 -4.34 3.18
C ALA A 159 -15.34 -2.95 2.92
N LEU A 160 -16.40 -2.85 2.12
CA LEU A 160 -17.14 -1.61 1.91
C LEU A 160 -17.82 -1.11 3.19
N MET A 161 -18.43 -2.00 3.96
CA MET A 161 -19.03 -1.63 5.25
C MET A 161 -17.98 -1.09 6.23
N ASP A 162 -16.85 -1.78 6.39
CA ASP A 162 -15.75 -1.27 7.24
C ASP A 162 -15.22 0.09 6.75
N TRP A 163 -15.10 0.27 5.43
CA TRP A 163 -14.71 1.54 4.84
C TRP A 163 -15.65 2.68 5.21
N PHE A 164 -16.98 2.48 5.09
CA PHE A 164 -17.96 3.51 5.43
C PHE A 164 -18.04 3.79 6.92
N ILE A 165 -17.92 2.76 7.78
CA ILE A 165 -18.05 2.90 9.23
C ILE A 165 -16.79 3.53 9.84
N SER A 166 -15.63 3.06 9.49
CA SER A 166 -14.39 3.40 10.20
C SER A 166 -13.17 3.60 9.29
N GLY A 167 -13.05 2.87 8.19
CA GLY A 167 -11.89 2.85 7.30
C GLY A 167 -11.53 4.21 6.75
N ARG A 168 -12.53 4.96 6.27
CA ARG A 168 -12.38 6.31 5.73
C ARG A 168 -11.71 7.31 6.68
N LYS A 169 -11.89 7.12 8.00
CA LYS A 169 -11.32 8.00 9.02
C LYS A 169 -9.91 7.57 9.46
N ARG A 170 -9.62 6.28 9.34
CA ARG A 170 -8.35 5.69 9.83
C ARG A 170 -7.29 5.55 8.74
N PHE A 171 -7.73 5.32 7.50
CA PHE A 171 -6.81 5.05 6.40
C PHE A 171 -6.11 6.31 5.91
N VAL A 172 -4.78 6.29 5.91
CA VAL A 172 -3.94 7.36 5.37
C VAL A 172 -3.23 6.82 4.13
N ALA A 173 -3.54 7.41 2.97
CA ALA A 173 -2.94 6.97 1.72
C ALA A 173 -1.41 7.15 1.75
N PRO A 174 -0.62 6.16 1.29
CA PRO A 174 0.85 6.18 1.36
C PRO A 174 1.50 7.42 0.73
N GLY A 175 0.92 7.94 -0.34
CA GLY A 175 1.38 9.18 -1.00
C GLY A 175 1.30 10.43 -0.13
N THR A 176 0.36 10.47 0.80
CA THR A 176 0.17 11.62 1.72
C THR A 176 1.28 11.67 2.76
N TYR A 177 1.81 10.53 3.20
CA TYR A 177 2.94 10.47 4.14
C TYR A 177 4.20 11.07 3.55
N HIS A 178 4.51 10.80 2.30
CA HIS A 178 5.69 11.37 1.63
C HIS A 178 5.52 12.88 1.41
N ALA A 179 4.33 13.34 1.06
CA ALA A 179 4.04 14.76 0.90
C ALA A 179 4.13 15.50 2.25
N PHE A 180 3.57 14.93 3.31
CA PHE A 180 3.62 15.53 4.65
C PHE A 180 5.05 15.55 5.21
N ARG A 181 5.79 14.43 5.10
CA ARG A 181 7.18 14.36 5.54
C ARG A 181 8.09 15.30 4.78
N SER A 182 7.92 15.44 3.46
CA SER A 182 8.71 16.40 2.66
C SER A 182 8.34 17.85 2.95
N ALA A 183 7.09 18.14 3.31
CA ALA A 183 6.67 19.46 3.76
C ALA A 183 7.27 19.78 5.15
N THR A 184 7.25 18.83 6.09
CA THR A 184 7.85 19.00 7.43
C THR A 184 9.35 19.21 7.33
N ILE A 185 10.07 18.42 6.53
CA ILE A 185 11.52 18.59 6.31
C ILE A 185 11.85 19.93 5.68
N ARG A 186 11.02 20.45 4.76
CA ARG A 186 11.20 21.79 4.18
C ARG A 186 10.97 22.88 5.23
N LEU A 187 9.92 22.75 6.03
CA LEU A 187 9.64 23.71 7.11
C LEU A 187 10.79 23.76 8.12
N ASP A 188 11.31 22.60 8.54
CA ASP A 188 12.48 22.54 9.43
C ASP A 188 13.71 23.17 8.78
N ALA A 189 13.98 22.91 7.50
CA ALA A 189 15.09 23.50 6.77
C ALA A 189 14.96 25.04 6.65
N ASP A 190 13.75 25.54 6.43
CA ASP A 190 13.49 26.97 6.34
C ASP A 190 13.59 27.66 7.71
N ILE A 191 13.13 27.01 8.78
CA ILE A 191 13.30 27.45 10.15
C ILE A 191 14.80 27.49 10.49
N TYR A 192 15.58 26.46 10.15
CA TYR A 192 17.04 26.47 10.36
C TYR A 192 17.75 27.55 9.58
N ARG A 193 17.36 27.80 8.33
CA ARG A 193 17.89 28.92 7.53
C ARG A 193 17.58 30.29 8.15
N PHE A 194 16.34 30.46 8.62
CA PHE A 194 15.91 31.70 9.28
C PHE A 194 16.69 31.92 10.58
N PHE A 195 16.83 30.92 11.44
CA PHE A 195 17.62 31.03 12.66
C PHE A 195 19.10 31.32 12.38
N ARG A 196 19.71 30.67 11.41
CA ARG A 196 21.11 30.91 11.00
C ARG A 196 21.28 32.34 10.46
N ALA A 197 20.34 32.84 9.69
CA ALA A 197 20.37 34.21 9.19
C ALA A 197 20.19 35.24 10.31
N CYS A 198 19.33 34.95 11.29
CA CYS A 198 19.10 35.82 12.44
C CYS A 198 20.33 35.90 13.35
N ILE A 199 20.98 34.75 13.64
CA ILE A 199 22.22 34.70 14.41
C ILE A 199 23.34 35.45 13.69
N ARG A 200 23.49 35.25 12.37
CA ARG A 200 24.51 35.94 11.57
C ARG A 200 24.30 37.46 11.58
N ARG A 201 23.06 37.92 11.50
CA ARG A 201 22.76 39.38 11.60
C ARG A 201 23.10 39.94 12.99
N ARG A 202 22.83 39.18 14.05
CA ARG A 202 23.18 39.57 15.42
C ARG A 202 24.70 39.68 15.62
N LEU A 203 25.44 38.70 15.17
CA LEU A 203 26.92 38.71 15.24
C LEU A 203 27.54 39.85 14.41
N ILE A 204 26.98 40.18 13.26
CA ILE A 204 27.45 41.31 12.44
C ILE A 204 27.14 42.66 13.14
N GLN A 205 26.00 42.77 13.80
CA GLN A 205 25.67 44.00 14.57
C GLN A 205 26.55 44.15 15.81
N GLU A 206 26.86 43.04 16.48
CA GLU A 206 27.75 43.05 17.65
C GLU A 206 29.18 43.40 17.27
N ASN A 207 29.71 42.87 16.18
CA ASN A 207 31.00 43.22 15.62
C ASN A 207 31.09 44.71 15.17
N ARG A 208 29.99 45.30 14.65
CA ARG A 208 29.95 46.74 14.32
C ARG A 208 30.01 47.65 15.54
N LYS A 209 29.49 47.20 16.68
CA LYS A 209 29.62 47.98 17.96
C LYS A 209 31.03 47.95 18.52
N ILE A 210 31.79 46.89 18.25
CA ILE A 210 33.18 46.73 18.70
C ILE A 210 34.15 47.54 17.81
N ILE A 211 33.81 47.73 16.52
CA ILE A 211 34.69 48.38 15.52
C ILE A 211 34.39 49.89 15.41
N SER A 212 33.37 50.44 16.09
CA SER A 212 33.20 51.92 16.14
C SER A 212 34.26 52.50 17.06
N PRO A 213 35.24 53.30 16.54
CA PRO A 213 36.23 53.94 17.39
C PRO A 213 35.53 54.94 18.33
N PRO A 214 36.04 55.11 19.58
CA PRO A 214 35.49 56.08 20.49
C PRO A 214 35.64 57.45 19.84
N ARG A 215 34.56 58.22 19.77
CA ARG A 215 34.60 59.61 19.34
C ARG A 215 35.48 60.40 20.33
N CYS A 216 36.64 60.79 19.88
CA CYS A 216 37.43 61.73 20.62
C CYS A 216 36.63 63.07 20.70
N VAL A 217 36.12 63.33 21.87
CA VAL A 217 35.59 64.69 22.23
C VAL A 217 36.78 65.54 22.48
N TRP A 218 37.23 66.30 21.46
CA TRP A 218 38.08 67.42 21.64
C TRP A 218 37.21 68.62 22.10
N GLY A 219 37.20 68.84 23.40
CA GLY A 219 36.67 70.09 23.95
C GLY A 219 37.52 71.23 23.49
N ARG A 220 36.86 72.28 23.08
CA ARG A 220 37.47 73.66 22.88
C ARG A 220 37.92 74.17 24.22
N LEU A 221 39.14 74.64 24.23
CA LEU A 221 39.62 75.81 24.96
C LEU A 221 40.22 76.81 23.96
#